data_06447b2989e1bf8b9cfbc16306cb38b5
#
_entry.id   06447b2989e1bf8b9cfbc16306cb38b5
#
_cell.length_a   1.000
_cell.length_b   1.000
_cell.length_c   1.000
_cell.angle_alpha   90.00
_cell.angle_beta   90.00
_cell.angle_gamma   90.00
#
_symmetry.space_group_name_H-M   'P 1'
#
loop_
_entity.id
_entity.type
_entity.pdbx_description
1 polymer ?
#
loop_
_entity_poly.entity_id
_entity_poly.type
_entity_poly.pdbx_seq_one_letter_code
_entity_poly.pdbx_strand_id
1 'polypeptide(L)'
;MIHLQPQNRKILFIKRKLFFSIVFLGFINATTVGKKTGTANTITSPKLFAYNIPYLEKDFVGFKEALAFKESQGKYTVVNTFGYLGKYQFGKSTLRRFKIYNTKVFLNNPELQEKAFKALCKVNKWILRKDIQRCVGKTINGITISTSGILAAAHLSGAGNVKKFLRSNGTRNFSDAYGSSIESYLKKFGGYDVSEIEPDRNAKI
;
A
#
# COMPACT_ATOMS: atom_id res chain seq x y z
N MET A 1 30.16 -22.78 -49.04
CA MET A 1 28.89 -22.61 -48.26
C MET A 1 29.07 -23.25 -46.91
N ILE A 2 29.36 -22.48 -45.88
CA ILE A 2 29.59 -22.99 -44.50
C ILE A 2 28.39 -22.47 -43.68
N HIS A 3 27.59 -23.43 -43.19
CA HIS A 3 26.39 -23.19 -42.40
C HIS A 3 26.83 -23.00 -40.91
N LEU A 4 26.70 -21.81 -40.40
CA LEU A 4 26.89 -21.49 -38.99
C LEU A 4 25.57 -21.55 -38.23
N GLN A 5 25.46 -22.51 -37.33
CA GLN A 5 24.36 -22.66 -36.35
C GLN A 5 24.48 -21.62 -35.23
N PRO A 6 23.37 -21.01 -34.75
CA PRO A 6 23.42 -20.10 -33.61
C PRO A 6 23.47 -20.87 -32.28
N GLN A 7 24.44 -20.55 -31.47
CA GLN A 7 24.65 -21.03 -30.10
C GLN A 7 23.58 -20.51 -29.14
N ASN A 8 22.81 -21.43 -28.56
CA ASN A 8 21.88 -21.19 -27.44
C ASN A 8 22.67 -20.84 -26.16
N ARG A 9 22.66 -19.58 -25.74
CA ARG A 9 23.11 -19.19 -24.40
C ARG A 9 21.95 -19.30 -23.41
N LYS A 10 21.92 -20.41 -22.67
CA LYS A 10 21.10 -20.54 -21.46
C LYS A 10 21.71 -19.70 -20.35
N ILE A 11 21.05 -18.59 -19.97
CA ILE A 11 21.42 -17.81 -18.80
C ILE A 11 20.85 -18.51 -17.57
N LEU A 12 21.75 -19.04 -16.75
CA LEU A 12 21.46 -19.73 -15.50
C LEU A 12 21.19 -18.67 -14.41
N PHE A 13 19.94 -18.48 -14.02
CA PHE A 13 19.59 -17.63 -12.86
C PHE A 13 19.86 -18.38 -11.56
N ILE A 14 20.95 -18.03 -10.89
CA ILE A 14 21.27 -18.51 -9.53
C ILE A 14 20.41 -17.73 -8.54
N LYS A 15 19.38 -18.40 -7.99
CA LYS A 15 18.61 -17.89 -6.85
C LYS A 15 19.45 -17.93 -5.58
N ARG A 16 20.04 -16.83 -5.16
CA ARG A 16 20.69 -16.67 -3.87
C ARG A 16 19.61 -16.43 -2.79
N LYS A 17 19.23 -17.49 -2.06
CA LYS A 17 18.50 -17.36 -0.79
C LYS A 17 19.49 -16.94 0.29
N LEU A 18 19.42 -15.69 0.76
CA LEU A 18 20.07 -15.28 2.00
C LEU A 18 19.17 -15.68 3.19
N PHE A 19 19.60 -16.71 3.90
CA PHE A 19 19.08 -17.08 5.22
C PHE A 19 19.82 -16.22 6.26
N PHE A 20 19.14 -15.27 6.89
CA PHE A 20 19.61 -14.61 8.11
C PHE A 20 19.19 -15.45 9.30
N SER A 21 20.14 -16.23 9.83
CA SER A 21 20.01 -16.92 11.13
C SER A 21 20.53 -15.97 12.21
N ILE A 22 19.63 -15.43 13.03
CA ILE A 22 20.01 -14.67 14.21
C ILE A 22 20.19 -15.67 15.36
N VAL A 23 21.44 -15.97 15.70
CA VAL A 23 21.79 -16.73 16.89
C VAL A 23 21.76 -15.79 18.09
N PHE A 24 20.82 -15.99 18.99
CA PHE A 24 20.75 -15.30 20.27
C PHE A 24 21.59 -16.08 21.27
N LEU A 25 22.81 -15.60 21.56
CA LEU A 25 23.62 -16.13 22.67
C LEU A 25 23.20 -15.42 23.95
N GLY A 26 22.45 -16.13 24.80
CA GLY A 26 22.15 -15.69 26.15
C GLY A 26 23.35 -15.88 27.08
N PHE A 27 23.90 -14.80 27.59
CA PHE A 27 24.84 -14.86 28.72
C PHE A 27 24.08 -14.99 30.04
N ILE A 28 24.20 -16.16 30.66
CA ILE A 28 23.75 -16.37 32.06
C ILE A 28 24.93 -16.05 32.95
N ASN A 29 24.93 -14.90 33.60
CA ASN A 29 25.81 -14.63 34.77
C ASN A 29 25.06 -14.92 36.05
N ALA A 30 25.43 -16.02 36.70
CA ALA A 30 25.03 -16.33 38.06
C ALA A 30 25.95 -15.56 39.04
N THR A 31 25.41 -14.56 39.72
CA THR A 31 26.07 -13.95 40.87
C THR A 31 25.30 -14.26 42.12
N THR A 32 26.01 -14.76 43.12
CA THR A 32 25.60 -15.20 44.45
C THR A 32 24.94 -14.08 45.26
N VAL A 33 23.83 -14.45 45.91
CA VAL A 33 22.98 -13.59 46.73
C VAL A 33 23.61 -13.34 48.08
N GLY A 34 23.88 -12.08 48.38
CA GLY A 34 24.05 -11.58 49.75
C GLY A 34 22.69 -11.13 50.31
N LYS A 35 22.25 -11.76 51.41
CA LYS A 35 21.02 -11.47 52.14
C LYS A 35 21.16 -10.15 52.89
N LYS A 36 20.56 -9.06 52.40
CA LYS A 36 20.33 -7.82 53.18
C LYS A 36 18.82 -7.65 53.39
N THR A 37 18.44 -7.72 54.68
CA THR A 37 17.12 -7.28 55.17
C THR A 37 16.99 -5.77 54.95
N GLY A 38 16.15 -5.36 54.05
CA GLY A 38 15.81 -3.97 53.76
C GLY A 38 14.30 -3.83 53.62
N THR A 39 13.75 -2.89 54.33
CA THR A 39 12.35 -2.45 54.35
C THR A 39 11.69 -2.45 53.00
N ALA A 40 10.52 -3.07 52.90
CA ALA A 40 9.71 -3.12 51.69
C ALA A 40 9.20 -1.72 51.34
N ASN A 41 9.89 -1.06 50.39
CA ASN A 41 9.31 0.06 49.68
C ASN A 41 8.30 -0.54 48.68
N THR A 42 7.03 -0.25 48.91
CA THR A 42 5.95 -0.55 47.97
C THR A 42 6.23 0.18 46.67
N ILE A 43 6.83 -0.53 45.69
CA ILE A 43 6.95 -0.04 44.34
C ILE A 43 5.52 -0.07 43.75
N THR A 44 4.85 1.09 43.78
CA THR A 44 3.65 1.29 42.99
C THR A 44 4.04 1.08 41.52
N SER A 45 3.55 -0.02 40.94
CA SER A 45 3.70 -0.28 39.53
C SER A 45 3.24 0.96 38.73
N PRO A 46 4.01 1.42 37.72
CA PRO A 46 3.59 2.56 36.92
C PRO A 46 2.24 2.19 36.28
N LYS A 47 1.25 3.07 36.51
CA LYS A 47 -0.07 2.97 35.91
C LYS A 47 0.18 2.88 34.39
N LEU A 48 0.00 1.71 33.83
CA LEU A 48 0.02 1.52 32.35
C LEU A 48 -1.04 2.46 31.80
N PHE A 49 -0.60 3.59 31.25
CA PHE A 49 -1.47 4.40 30.42
C PHE A 49 -1.87 3.49 29.27
N ALA A 50 -3.11 3.03 29.29
CA ALA A 50 -3.70 2.42 28.09
C ALA A 50 -3.64 3.49 27.00
N TYR A 51 -2.61 3.45 26.17
CA TYR A 51 -2.61 4.21 24.94
C TYR A 51 -3.81 3.68 24.15
N ASN A 52 -4.89 4.45 24.10
CA ASN A 52 -5.92 4.25 23.12
C ASN A 52 -5.25 4.50 21.77
N ILE A 53 -4.70 3.44 21.17
CA ILE A 53 -4.32 3.47 19.76
C ILE A 53 -5.64 3.69 19.04
N PRO A 54 -5.83 4.83 18.35
CA PRO A 54 -7.07 5.06 17.63
C PRO A 54 -7.26 3.90 16.67
N TYR A 55 -8.28 3.08 16.89
CA TYR A 55 -8.68 2.07 15.92
C TYR A 55 -9.16 2.86 14.70
N LEU A 56 -8.42 2.79 13.62
CA LEU A 56 -8.83 3.40 12.36
C LEU A 56 -10.12 2.74 11.92
N GLU A 57 -11.22 3.48 11.94
CA GLU A 57 -12.51 3.03 11.45
C GLU A 57 -12.40 2.63 9.97
N LYS A 58 -13.34 1.81 9.53
CA LYS A 58 -13.40 1.42 8.12
C LYS A 58 -14.12 2.48 7.26
N ASP A 59 -13.77 3.72 7.47
CA ASP A 59 -14.20 4.89 6.70
C ASP A 59 -13.15 5.30 5.65
N PHE A 60 -13.33 6.45 5.02
CA PHE A 60 -12.37 6.97 4.05
C PHE A 60 -11.03 7.35 4.68
N VAL A 61 -11.01 7.82 5.94
CA VAL A 61 -9.76 8.13 6.65
C VAL A 61 -8.97 6.84 6.87
N GLY A 62 -9.62 5.81 7.39
CA GLY A 62 -9.01 4.49 7.54
C GLY A 62 -8.52 3.90 6.21
N PHE A 63 -9.30 4.05 5.14
CA PHE A 63 -8.91 3.62 3.79
C PHE A 63 -7.61 4.29 3.32
N LYS A 64 -7.55 5.62 3.37
CA LYS A 64 -6.39 6.37 2.88
C LYS A 64 -5.14 6.11 3.72
N GLU A 65 -5.27 6.00 5.03
CA GLU A 65 -4.13 5.71 5.92
C GLU A 65 -3.62 4.27 5.75
N ALA A 66 -4.51 3.29 5.61
CA ALA A 66 -4.13 1.90 5.32
C ALA A 66 -3.38 1.79 3.98
N LEU A 67 -3.85 2.51 2.94
CA LEU A 67 -3.16 2.56 1.65
C LEU A 67 -1.80 3.26 1.79
N ALA A 68 -1.74 4.43 2.42
CA ALA A 68 -0.51 5.17 2.66
C ALA A 68 0.54 4.35 3.42
N PHE A 69 0.09 3.58 4.42
CA PHE A 69 0.99 2.69 5.15
C PHE A 69 1.59 1.61 4.24
N LYS A 70 0.79 1.03 3.33
CA LYS A 70 1.28 0.05 2.35
C LYS A 70 2.26 0.67 1.37
N GLU A 71 2.02 1.92 0.92
CA GLU A 71 2.83 2.59 -0.10
C GLU A 71 4.17 3.14 0.44
N SER A 72 4.16 3.79 1.60
CA SER A 72 5.33 4.52 2.12
C SER A 72 5.49 4.47 3.64
N GLN A 73 4.71 3.65 4.34
CA GLN A 73 4.55 3.70 5.80
C GLN A 73 4.06 5.08 6.29
N GLY A 74 3.24 5.76 5.46
CA GLY A 74 2.68 7.07 5.77
C GLY A 74 3.63 8.27 5.59
N LYS A 75 4.82 8.08 5.00
CA LYS A 75 5.86 9.11 4.92
C LYS A 75 5.66 10.03 3.71
N TYR A 76 5.53 11.34 3.94
CA TYR A 76 5.29 12.33 2.89
C TYR A 76 6.50 12.63 2.00
N THR A 77 7.73 12.49 2.51
CA THR A 77 8.95 12.93 1.80
C THR A 77 9.69 11.80 1.07
N VAL A 78 9.13 10.60 1.06
CA VAL A 78 9.76 9.40 0.47
C VAL A 78 9.67 9.44 -1.06
N VAL A 79 10.76 9.06 -1.70
CA VAL A 79 10.83 8.71 -3.13
C VAL A 79 11.37 7.30 -3.23
N ASN A 80 10.67 6.41 -3.91
CA ASN A 80 11.14 5.04 -4.10
C ASN A 80 12.12 4.91 -5.27
N THR A 81 12.69 3.73 -5.46
CA THR A 81 13.68 3.44 -6.52
C THR A 81 13.15 3.64 -7.95
N PHE A 82 11.83 3.60 -8.16
CA PHE A 82 11.18 3.89 -9.44
C PHE A 82 10.74 5.34 -9.61
N GLY A 83 11.05 6.22 -8.63
CA GLY A 83 10.73 7.63 -8.69
C GLY A 83 9.27 7.97 -8.35
N TYR A 84 8.55 7.08 -7.67
CA TYR A 84 7.23 7.39 -7.10
C TYR A 84 7.38 8.21 -5.82
N LEU A 85 6.44 9.13 -5.59
CA LEU A 85 6.59 10.29 -4.72
C LEU A 85 5.59 10.31 -3.56
N GLY A 86 6.11 10.54 -2.36
CA GLY A 86 5.36 10.92 -1.17
C GLY A 86 4.54 9.81 -0.52
N LYS A 87 3.64 10.21 0.36
CA LYS A 87 2.83 9.33 1.21
C LYS A 87 2.08 8.24 0.43
N TYR A 88 1.56 8.60 -0.75
CA TYR A 88 0.77 7.71 -1.59
C TYR A 88 1.53 7.21 -2.83
N GLN A 89 2.84 7.42 -2.91
CA GLN A 89 3.69 6.98 -4.02
C GLN A 89 3.14 7.36 -5.41
N PHE A 90 2.96 8.67 -5.62
CA PHE A 90 2.46 9.19 -6.89
C PHE A 90 3.48 9.11 -8.01
N GLY A 91 3.06 8.61 -9.17
CA GLY A 91 3.82 8.75 -10.40
C GLY A 91 3.75 10.19 -10.96
N LYS A 92 4.84 10.68 -11.57
CA LYS A 92 4.91 12.02 -12.17
C LYS A 92 3.82 12.28 -13.22
N SER A 93 3.40 11.27 -13.98
CA SER A 93 2.30 11.38 -14.97
C SER A 93 0.97 11.66 -14.29
N THR A 94 0.70 11.04 -13.15
CA THR A 94 -0.51 11.28 -12.36
C THR A 94 -0.51 12.69 -11.76
N LEU A 95 0.63 13.17 -11.26
CA LEU A 95 0.76 14.54 -10.74
C LEU A 95 0.52 15.58 -11.83
N ARG A 96 1.04 15.36 -13.04
CA ARG A 96 0.80 16.26 -14.19
C ARG A 96 -0.67 16.39 -14.56
N ARG A 97 -1.48 15.33 -14.39
CA ARG A 97 -2.93 15.41 -14.56
C ARG A 97 -3.56 16.50 -13.69
N PHE A 98 -3.02 16.68 -12.48
CA PHE A 98 -3.46 17.68 -11.52
C PHE A 98 -2.66 18.99 -11.60
N LYS A 99 -1.88 19.21 -12.68
CA LYS A 99 -1.01 20.37 -12.90
C LYS A 99 0.07 20.55 -11.83
N ILE A 100 0.45 19.47 -11.16
CA ILE A 100 1.58 19.45 -10.22
C ILE A 100 2.84 19.07 -10.98
N TYR A 101 3.71 20.06 -11.23
CA TYR A 101 4.95 19.88 -12.00
C TYR A 101 6.19 19.89 -11.10
N ASN A 102 6.15 20.61 -9.99
CA ASN A 102 7.27 20.72 -9.06
C ASN A 102 7.18 19.60 -8.00
N THR A 103 7.98 18.56 -8.20
CA THR A 103 8.00 17.40 -7.29
C THR A 103 8.58 17.71 -5.92
N LYS A 104 9.48 18.69 -5.80
CA LYS A 104 10.05 19.12 -4.51
C LYS A 104 8.98 19.83 -3.66
N VAL A 105 8.21 20.72 -4.28
CA VAL A 105 7.06 21.36 -3.60
C VAL A 105 6.04 20.30 -3.17
N PHE A 106 5.74 19.35 -4.04
CA PHE A 106 4.80 18.25 -3.71
C PHE A 106 5.25 17.45 -2.50
N LEU A 107 6.52 17.02 -2.44
CA LEU A 107 7.07 16.23 -1.33
C LEU A 107 7.05 16.97 0.01
N ASN A 108 7.24 18.30 -0.01
CA ASN A 108 7.26 19.13 1.19
C ASN A 108 5.88 19.72 1.56
N ASN A 109 4.80 19.30 0.87
CA ASN A 109 3.46 19.79 1.12
C ASN A 109 2.49 18.63 1.39
N PRO A 110 2.32 18.21 2.67
CA PRO A 110 1.39 17.15 3.06
C PRO A 110 -0.05 17.41 2.60
N GLU A 111 -0.55 18.62 2.75
CA GLU A 111 -1.92 18.98 2.38
C GLU A 111 -2.15 18.80 0.88
N LEU A 112 -1.18 19.19 0.04
CA LEU A 112 -1.24 19.00 -1.40
C LEU A 112 -1.30 17.50 -1.77
N GLN A 113 -0.59 16.64 -1.03
CA GLN A 113 -0.61 15.18 -1.24
C GLN A 113 -1.97 14.58 -0.88
N GLU A 114 -2.57 15.02 0.24
CA GLU A 114 -3.90 14.59 0.64
C GLU A 114 -4.97 15.02 -0.38
N LYS A 115 -4.93 16.27 -0.84
CA LYS A 115 -5.83 16.77 -1.88
C LYS A 115 -5.68 16.01 -3.20
N ALA A 116 -4.43 15.74 -3.60
CA ALA A 116 -4.14 14.97 -4.81
C ALA A 116 -4.70 13.54 -4.73
N PHE A 117 -4.56 12.89 -3.56
CA PHE A 117 -5.12 11.55 -3.36
C PHE A 117 -6.64 11.54 -3.42
N LYS A 118 -7.31 12.47 -2.72
CA LYS A 118 -8.77 12.60 -2.77
C LYS A 118 -9.27 12.87 -4.19
N ALA A 119 -8.60 13.76 -4.92
CA ALA A 119 -8.94 14.07 -6.31
C ALA A 119 -8.74 12.83 -7.23
N LEU A 120 -7.66 12.07 -7.06
CA LEU A 120 -7.43 10.83 -7.80
C LEU A 120 -8.52 9.78 -7.54
N CYS A 121 -8.95 9.63 -6.28
CA CYS A 121 -10.06 8.74 -5.92
C CYS A 121 -11.35 9.14 -6.63
N LYS A 122 -11.71 10.44 -6.65
CA LYS A 122 -12.88 10.96 -7.36
C LYS A 122 -12.84 10.65 -8.86
N VAL A 123 -11.71 10.91 -9.50
CA VAL A 123 -11.49 10.62 -10.92
C VAL A 123 -11.62 9.13 -11.20
N ASN A 124 -10.96 8.28 -10.41
CA ASN A 124 -11.01 6.83 -10.58
C ASN A 124 -12.43 6.28 -10.36
N LYS A 125 -13.14 6.78 -9.34
CA LYS A 125 -14.55 6.41 -9.08
C LYS A 125 -15.45 6.78 -10.27
N TRP A 126 -15.23 7.95 -10.89
CA TRP A 126 -15.96 8.34 -12.09
C TRP A 126 -15.62 7.46 -13.30
N ILE A 127 -14.33 7.20 -13.57
CA ILE A 127 -13.90 6.36 -14.70
C ILE A 127 -14.46 4.95 -14.56
N LEU A 128 -14.50 4.42 -13.35
CA LEU A 128 -14.91 3.05 -13.04
C LEU A 128 -16.38 2.90 -12.64
N ARG A 129 -17.19 3.97 -12.65
CA ARG A 129 -18.58 3.99 -12.14
C ARG A 129 -19.47 2.86 -12.67
N LYS A 130 -19.37 2.57 -13.99
CA LYS A 130 -20.14 1.47 -14.61
C LYS A 130 -19.63 0.08 -14.18
N ASP A 131 -18.32 -0.06 -13.97
CA ASP A 131 -17.72 -1.31 -13.52
C ASP A 131 -17.97 -1.52 -12.01
N ILE A 132 -17.98 -0.45 -11.20
CA ILE A 132 -18.38 -0.45 -9.79
C ILE A 132 -19.84 -0.93 -9.68
N GLN A 133 -20.76 -0.28 -10.40
CA GLN A 133 -22.19 -0.66 -10.39
C GLN A 133 -22.41 -2.13 -10.79
N ARG A 134 -21.64 -2.64 -11.74
CA ARG A 134 -21.78 -4.01 -12.24
C ARG A 134 -21.17 -5.06 -11.33
N CYS A 135 -20.07 -4.75 -10.62
CA CYS A 135 -19.21 -5.75 -9.99
C CYS A 135 -19.24 -5.71 -8.46
N VAL A 136 -19.57 -4.59 -7.81
CA VAL A 136 -19.60 -4.51 -6.33
C VAL A 136 -20.61 -5.52 -5.78
N GLY A 137 -20.20 -6.23 -4.72
CA GLY A 137 -20.95 -7.32 -4.10
C GLY A 137 -20.77 -8.68 -4.78
N LYS A 138 -20.21 -8.75 -6.00
CA LYS A 138 -19.90 -10.03 -6.67
C LYS A 138 -18.56 -10.57 -6.20
N THR A 139 -18.37 -11.88 -6.35
CA THR A 139 -17.12 -12.56 -6.06
C THR A 139 -16.37 -12.83 -7.37
N ILE A 140 -15.10 -12.41 -7.44
CA ILE A 140 -14.17 -12.69 -8.54
C ILE A 140 -12.92 -13.33 -7.92
N ASN A 141 -12.53 -14.51 -8.37
CA ASN A 141 -11.38 -15.28 -7.86
C ASN A 141 -11.39 -15.41 -6.31
N GLY A 142 -12.58 -15.65 -5.71
CA GLY A 142 -12.74 -15.76 -4.26
C GLY A 142 -12.69 -14.43 -3.50
N ILE A 143 -12.68 -13.27 -4.18
CA ILE A 143 -12.60 -11.95 -3.58
C ILE A 143 -13.95 -11.24 -3.77
N THR A 144 -14.61 -10.86 -2.67
CA THR A 144 -15.80 -10.00 -2.73
C THR A 144 -15.38 -8.59 -3.16
N ILE A 145 -15.90 -8.15 -4.31
CA ILE A 145 -15.55 -6.87 -4.90
C ILE A 145 -16.24 -5.73 -4.14
N SER A 146 -15.46 -4.73 -3.74
CA SER A 146 -15.95 -3.53 -3.07
C SER A 146 -15.46 -2.26 -3.78
N THR A 147 -16.13 -1.13 -3.55
CA THR A 147 -15.72 0.15 -4.10
C THR A 147 -14.31 0.55 -3.63
N SER A 148 -14.02 0.39 -2.34
CA SER A 148 -12.69 0.71 -1.77
C SER A 148 -11.58 -0.16 -2.38
N GLY A 149 -11.81 -1.47 -2.51
CA GLY A 149 -10.86 -2.37 -3.18
C GLY A 149 -10.59 -1.95 -4.63
N ILE A 150 -11.65 -1.58 -5.38
CA ILE A 150 -11.53 -1.06 -6.76
C ILE A 150 -10.69 0.22 -6.80
N LEU A 151 -10.92 1.17 -5.87
CA LEU A 151 -10.16 2.43 -5.82
C LEU A 151 -8.69 2.20 -5.48
N ALA A 152 -8.40 1.30 -4.54
CA ALA A 152 -7.02 0.93 -4.20
C ALA A 152 -6.31 0.25 -5.37
N ALA A 153 -6.97 -0.71 -6.04
CA ALA A 153 -6.41 -1.36 -7.22
C ALA A 153 -6.19 -0.37 -8.38
N ALA A 154 -7.06 0.66 -8.50
CA ALA A 154 -6.89 1.72 -9.49
C ALA A 154 -5.75 2.67 -9.15
N HIS A 155 -5.44 2.86 -7.86
CA HIS A 155 -4.25 3.58 -7.43
C HIS A 155 -2.98 2.84 -7.85
N LEU A 156 -2.90 1.54 -7.58
CA LEU A 156 -1.75 0.69 -7.96
C LEU A 156 -1.50 0.65 -9.47
N SER A 157 -2.54 0.34 -10.25
CA SER A 157 -2.39 -0.09 -11.64
C SER A 157 -3.04 0.85 -12.66
N GLY A 158 -3.74 1.88 -12.19
CA GLY A 158 -4.59 2.74 -13.01
C GLY A 158 -5.94 2.12 -13.34
N ALA A 159 -6.96 2.96 -13.52
CA ALA A 159 -8.34 2.54 -13.82
C ALA A 159 -8.49 1.67 -15.06
N GLY A 160 -7.59 1.83 -16.06
CA GLY A 160 -7.62 1.03 -17.29
C GLY A 160 -7.36 -0.46 -17.06
N ASN A 161 -6.36 -0.79 -16.22
CA ASN A 161 -6.04 -2.18 -15.89
C ASN A 161 -7.12 -2.80 -15.00
N VAL A 162 -7.67 -2.03 -14.06
CA VAL A 162 -8.82 -2.49 -13.23
C VAL A 162 -10.03 -2.80 -14.10
N LYS A 163 -10.33 -1.97 -15.11
CA LYS A 163 -11.39 -2.30 -16.10
C LYS A 163 -11.15 -3.63 -16.80
N LYS A 164 -9.92 -3.86 -17.25
CA LYS A 164 -9.57 -5.12 -17.93
C LYS A 164 -9.77 -6.31 -17.00
N PHE A 165 -9.32 -6.20 -15.75
CA PHE A 165 -9.49 -7.22 -14.72
C PHE A 165 -10.97 -7.54 -14.46
N LEU A 166 -11.78 -6.52 -14.14
CA LEU A 166 -13.20 -6.70 -13.82
C LEU A 166 -14.02 -7.25 -15.00
N ARG A 167 -13.71 -6.82 -16.23
CA ARG A 167 -14.41 -7.26 -17.46
C ARG A 167 -14.02 -8.65 -17.91
N SER A 168 -12.81 -9.09 -17.57
CA SER A 168 -12.33 -10.44 -17.86
C SER A 168 -12.63 -11.43 -16.73
N ASN A 169 -13.44 -11.03 -15.73
CA ASN A 169 -13.72 -11.84 -14.54
C ASN A 169 -12.44 -12.36 -13.86
N GLY A 170 -11.43 -11.47 -13.72
CA GLY A 170 -10.18 -11.76 -13.02
C GLY A 170 -9.07 -12.42 -13.85
N THR A 171 -9.32 -12.81 -15.13
CA THR A 171 -8.30 -13.50 -15.94
C THR A 171 -7.13 -12.58 -16.34
N ARG A 172 -7.35 -11.26 -16.44
CA ARG A 172 -6.32 -10.27 -16.77
C ARG A 172 -5.87 -9.54 -15.52
N ASN A 173 -5.04 -10.18 -14.72
CA ASN A 173 -4.48 -9.58 -13.52
C ASN A 173 -3.18 -8.83 -13.85
N PHE A 174 -3.05 -7.61 -13.31
CA PHE A 174 -1.82 -6.82 -13.38
C PHE A 174 -1.02 -7.04 -12.10
N SER A 175 0.31 -7.11 -12.23
CA SER A 175 1.23 -7.09 -11.09
C SER A 175 2.35 -6.08 -11.36
N ASP A 176 2.74 -5.34 -10.32
CA ASP A 176 3.89 -4.44 -10.37
C ASP A 176 5.22 -5.18 -10.21
N ALA A 177 6.32 -4.44 -10.28
CA ALA A 177 7.67 -4.99 -10.14
C ALA A 177 7.96 -5.55 -8.73
N TYR A 178 7.18 -5.17 -7.72
CA TYR A 178 7.29 -5.67 -6.34
C TYR A 178 6.35 -6.84 -6.04
N GLY A 179 5.61 -7.33 -7.05
CA GLY A 179 4.67 -8.43 -6.91
C GLY A 179 3.31 -8.04 -6.34
N SER A 180 3.01 -6.74 -6.19
CA SER A 180 1.66 -6.30 -5.85
C SER A 180 0.74 -6.44 -7.05
N SER A 181 -0.45 -7.00 -6.84
CA SER A 181 -1.42 -7.25 -7.92
C SER A 181 -2.76 -6.57 -7.66
N ILE A 182 -3.59 -6.46 -8.72
CA ILE A 182 -4.97 -5.98 -8.60
C ILE A 182 -5.72 -6.81 -7.56
N GLU A 183 -5.61 -8.14 -7.61
CA GLU A 183 -6.27 -9.05 -6.65
C GLU A 183 -5.82 -8.78 -5.21
N SER A 184 -4.53 -8.62 -4.98
CA SER A 184 -4.00 -8.37 -3.64
C SER A 184 -4.54 -7.05 -3.06
N TYR A 185 -4.71 -6.02 -3.90
CA TYR A 185 -5.28 -4.74 -3.48
C TYR A 185 -6.79 -4.80 -3.28
N LEU A 186 -7.53 -5.48 -4.16
CA LEU A 186 -8.96 -5.72 -3.99
C LEU A 186 -9.25 -6.42 -2.65
N LYS A 187 -8.48 -7.46 -2.32
CA LYS A 187 -8.61 -8.21 -1.08
C LYS A 187 -8.22 -7.37 0.14
N LYS A 188 -7.05 -6.71 0.09
CA LYS A 188 -6.48 -5.99 1.24
C LYS A 188 -7.28 -4.75 1.62
N PHE A 189 -7.78 -4.01 0.64
CA PHE A 189 -8.44 -2.72 0.83
C PHE A 189 -9.96 -2.80 0.63
N GLY A 190 -10.54 -4.00 0.64
CA GLY A 190 -11.97 -4.20 0.63
C GLY A 190 -12.64 -3.82 1.95
N GLY A 191 -13.93 -3.41 1.89
CA GLY A 191 -14.75 -3.22 3.06
C GLY A 191 -14.60 -1.89 3.80
N TYR A 192 -13.88 -0.91 3.24
CA TYR A 192 -13.91 0.46 3.74
C TYR A 192 -15.09 1.23 3.15
N ASP A 193 -15.71 2.08 3.93
CA ASP A 193 -16.68 3.05 3.44
C ASP A 193 -15.96 4.20 2.73
N VAL A 194 -16.23 4.35 1.46
CA VAL A 194 -15.71 5.43 0.59
C VAL A 194 -16.88 6.17 -0.07
N SER A 195 -18.06 6.19 0.57
CA SER A 195 -19.26 6.85 0.07
C SER A 195 -19.07 8.37 -0.06
N GLU A 196 -18.31 8.99 0.85
CA GLU A 196 -17.99 10.43 0.81
C GLU A 196 -17.20 10.86 -0.45
N ILE A 197 -16.63 9.94 -1.18
CA ILE A 197 -15.90 10.23 -2.41
C ILE A 197 -16.88 10.28 -3.58
N GLU A 198 -17.38 11.46 -3.87
CA GLU A 198 -18.23 11.66 -5.04
C GLU A 198 -17.46 11.49 -6.35
N PRO A 199 -17.99 10.72 -7.34
CA PRO A 199 -17.31 10.53 -8.61
C PRO A 199 -17.26 11.83 -9.41
N ASP A 200 -16.07 12.29 -9.76
CA ASP A 200 -15.86 13.51 -10.54
C ASP A 200 -14.74 13.33 -11.58
N ARG A 201 -15.11 13.46 -12.87
CA ARG A 201 -14.13 13.37 -13.98
C ARG A 201 -13.14 14.51 -13.95
N ASN A 202 -13.57 15.68 -13.53
CA ASN A 202 -12.85 16.93 -13.60
C ASN A 202 -12.32 17.39 -12.25
N ALA A 203 -12.24 16.46 -11.28
CA ALA A 203 -11.72 16.78 -9.95
C ALA A 203 -10.40 17.52 -10.03
N LYS A 204 -10.34 18.65 -9.31
CA LYS A 204 -9.19 19.55 -9.19
C LYS A 204 -8.65 19.51 -7.75
N ILE A 205 -7.47 20.07 -7.57
CA ILE A 205 -6.80 20.25 -6.28
C ILE A 205 -6.88 21.71 -5.86
#